data_f37c3f63d58155898b69a713772ed3bb
#
_entry.id   f37c3f63d58155898b69a713772ed3bb
#
_cell.length_a   1.000
_cell.length_b   1.000
_cell.length_c   1.000
_cell.angle_alpha   90.00
_cell.angle_beta   90.00
_cell.angle_gamma   90.00
#
_symmetry.space_group_name_H-M   'P 1'
#
loop_
_entity.id
_entity.type
_entity.pdbx_description
1 polymer ?
#
loop_
_entity_poly.entity_id
_entity_poly.type
_entity_poly.pdbx_seq_one_letter_code
_entity_poly.pdbx_strand_id
1 'polypeptide(L)'
;MGSPFATDLGIMASYLVTGGAGFIGSHLTEELVRRGHRVRVADNLSTGKRRNLDHIPGVEFMEGDLADMPFATRVAQGMDFVLHQAAIPSVPRSVKDPITSNRANIDATLNILVAARDAGVKRLVFAGSSSEYGDTPTLPKREDMPTSPLSPYALQKVMGTEYCRMFTRLYGFETVVIRYFNVFGPRQDPSSPYSGVISVFSTALIEGRQPTIYGDGEQTRDFTYVANVVDGVLRACTAPNAAGEAINVACGTRISLNDLLRVMNGIVGTTLQPIYQDGRAGDVRDSQADISKAKQLLGYAPIVGLEEGLRHTLAWCRTEATAATR
;
A
#
# COMPACT_ATOMS: atom_id res chain seq x y z
N MET A 1 -8.14 22.80 4.28
CA MET A 1 -8.86 21.65 4.90
C MET A 1 -7.93 21.08 5.96
N GLY A 2 -8.40 20.94 7.22
CA GLY A 2 -7.56 20.46 8.33
C GLY A 2 -7.16 19.00 8.14
N SER A 3 -5.93 18.65 8.51
CA SER A 3 -5.41 17.28 8.48
C SER A 3 -6.22 16.40 9.43
N PRO A 4 -6.66 15.18 9.03
CA PRO A 4 -7.36 14.25 9.90
C PRO A 4 -6.49 13.63 10.99
N PHE A 5 -5.18 13.93 11.01
CA PHE A 5 -4.21 13.35 11.95
C PHE A 5 -4.02 14.25 13.17
N ALA A 6 -4.03 13.65 14.37
CA ALA A 6 -3.64 14.33 15.59
C ALA A 6 -2.16 14.77 15.50
N THR A 7 -1.83 16.00 15.91
CA THR A 7 -0.47 16.50 15.98
C THR A 7 0.23 15.86 17.18
N ASP A 8 0.97 14.78 16.95
CA ASP A 8 1.92 14.26 17.92
C ASP A 8 3.24 15.05 17.74
N LEU A 9 3.47 16.04 18.59
CA LEU A 9 4.76 16.76 18.72
C LEU A 9 5.76 15.92 19.53
N GLY A 10 5.82 14.62 19.24
CA GLY A 10 6.75 13.68 19.84
C GLY A 10 8.19 13.92 19.38
N ILE A 11 9.14 13.24 20.02
CA ILE A 11 10.58 13.30 19.75
C ILE A 11 10.84 13.11 18.25
N MET A 12 11.59 14.06 17.64
CA MET A 12 11.99 13.96 16.23
C MET A 12 12.76 12.66 15.99
N ALA A 13 12.25 11.81 15.11
CA ALA A 13 12.86 10.55 14.73
C ALA A 13 13.25 10.56 13.24
N SER A 14 14.10 9.59 12.86
CA SER A 14 14.58 9.43 11.48
C SER A 14 13.93 8.20 10.84
N TYR A 15 13.30 8.41 9.70
CA TYR A 15 12.59 7.36 8.95
C TYR A 15 13.21 7.12 7.59
N LEU A 16 13.42 5.86 7.25
CA LEU A 16 13.64 5.43 5.87
C LEU A 16 12.32 4.94 5.28
N VAL A 17 11.88 5.55 4.18
CA VAL A 17 10.75 5.08 3.37
C VAL A 17 11.30 4.50 2.09
N THR A 18 11.34 3.18 1.97
CA THR A 18 11.70 2.52 0.71
C THR A 18 10.48 2.48 -0.22
N GLY A 19 10.70 2.65 -1.53
CA GLY A 19 9.56 2.82 -2.45
C GLY A 19 8.81 4.13 -2.20
N GLY A 20 9.51 5.14 -1.64
CA GLY A 20 8.90 6.40 -1.21
C GLY A 20 8.47 7.32 -2.35
N ALA A 21 8.93 7.10 -3.59
CA ALA A 21 8.44 7.78 -4.78
C ALA A 21 7.18 7.10 -5.38
N GLY A 22 6.76 5.96 -4.83
CA GLY A 22 5.54 5.26 -5.20
C GLY A 22 4.27 5.87 -4.60
N PHE A 23 3.12 5.24 -4.87
CA PHE A 23 1.81 5.70 -4.40
C PHE A 23 1.75 5.79 -2.86
N ILE A 24 1.78 4.68 -2.14
CA ILE A 24 1.66 4.66 -0.66
C ILE A 24 2.88 5.33 -0.03
N GLY A 25 4.09 5.03 -0.53
CA GLY A 25 5.34 5.56 0.02
C GLY A 25 5.41 7.08 0.03
N SER A 26 4.90 7.76 -1.00
CA SER A 26 4.89 9.22 -1.07
C SER A 26 3.93 9.86 -0.05
N HIS A 27 2.79 9.22 0.25
CA HIS A 27 1.89 9.67 1.32
C HIS A 27 2.49 9.48 2.72
N LEU A 28 3.21 8.37 2.95
CA LEU A 28 3.96 8.14 4.19
C LEU A 28 5.06 9.20 4.36
N THR A 29 5.82 9.47 3.30
CA THR A 29 6.88 10.50 3.28
C THR A 29 6.31 11.87 3.64
N GLU A 30 5.23 12.27 2.99
CA GLU A 30 4.56 13.56 3.21
C GLU A 30 4.07 13.70 4.65
N GLU A 31 3.40 12.69 5.19
CA GLU A 31 2.87 12.74 6.54
C GLU A 31 3.98 12.76 7.60
N LEU A 32 5.07 12.01 7.40
CA LEU A 32 6.23 12.03 8.31
C LEU A 32 6.90 13.40 8.34
N VAL A 33 7.13 14.03 7.17
CA VAL A 33 7.68 15.39 7.08
C VAL A 33 6.74 16.39 7.73
N ARG A 34 5.42 16.29 7.50
CA ARG A 34 4.41 17.16 8.13
C ARG A 34 4.42 17.03 9.67
N ARG A 35 4.77 15.86 10.21
CA ARG A 35 4.95 15.64 11.66
C ARG A 35 6.30 16.12 12.20
N GLY A 36 7.19 16.64 11.36
CA GLY A 36 8.49 17.15 11.76
C GLY A 36 9.58 16.10 11.89
N HIS A 37 9.41 14.92 11.31
CA HIS A 37 10.42 13.87 11.30
C HIS A 37 11.44 14.07 10.17
N ARG A 38 12.67 13.54 10.35
CA ARG A 38 13.64 13.43 9.27
C ARG A 38 13.32 12.24 8.39
N VAL A 39 13.19 12.46 7.09
CA VAL A 39 12.78 11.40 6.16
C VAL A 39 13.83 11.21 5.06
N ARG A 40 14.33 9.98 4.94
CA ARG A 40 15.07 9.49 3.79
C ARG A 40 14.15 8.62 2.93
N VAL A 41 14.18 8.84 1.62
CA VAL A 41 13.49 8.01 0.64
C VAL A 41 14.51 7.25 -0.18
N ALA A 42 14.33 5.92 -0.31
CA ALA A 42 15.08 5.07 -1.23
C ALA A 42 14.13 4.50 -2.29
N ASP A 43 14.39 4.76 -3.57
CA ASP A 43 13.56 4.31 -4.69
C ASP A 43 14.43 4.15 -5.95
N ASN A 44 14.15 3.13 -6.78
CA ASN A 44 14.85 2.95 -8.07
C ASN A 44 14.05 3.50 -9.25
N LEU A 45 12.92 4.17 -8.98
CA LEU A 45 12.00 4.77 -9.94
C LEU A 45 11.45 3.80 -11.02
N SER A 46 11.53 2.49 -10.77
CA SER A 46 11.01 1.47 -11.70
C SER A 46 9.48 1.50 -11.83
N THR A 47 8.78 1.96 -10.80
CA THR A 47 7.33 2.20 -10.78
C THR A 47 6.99 3.51 -10.07
N GLY A 48 7.84 3.95 -9.15
CA GLY A 48 7.74 5.24 -8.48
C GLY A 48 8.00 6.40 -9.46
N LYS A 49 7.47 7.58 -9.13
CA LYS A 49 7.65 8.81 -9.92
C LYS A 49 8.25 9.88 -9.02
N ARG A 50 9.42 10.43 -9.39
CA ARG A 50 10.10 11.49 -8.63
C ARG A 50 9.17 12.66 -8.31
N ARG A 51 8.29 13.04 -9.25
CA ARG A 51 7.31 14.12 -9.09
C ARG A 51 6.35 13.93 -7.89
N ASN A 52 6.16 12.71 -7.39
CA ASN A 52 5.34 12.46 -6.21
C ASN A 52 5.94 13.04 -4.92
N LEU A 53 7.22 13.44 -4.97
CA LEU A 53 7.97 14.02 -3.85
C LEU A 53 8.29 15.51 -4.01
N ASP A 54 8.08 16.10 -5.19
CA ASP A 54 8.55 17.47 -5.51
C ASP A 54 7.94 18.56 -4.61
N HIS A 55 6.74 18.30 -4.09
CA HIS A 55 6.04 19.21 -3.18
C HIS A 55 6.38 19.01 -1.70
N ILE A 56 7.22 18.01 -1.35
CA ILE A 56 7.56 17.65 0.03
C ILE A 56 8.96 18.20 0.35
N PRO A 57 9.08 19.25 1.19
CA PRO A 57 10.38 19.85 1.48
C PRO A 57 11.23 18.96 2.39
N GLY A 58 12.56 19.07 2.27
CA GLY A 58 13.51 18.49 3.23
C GLY A 58 13.66 16.97 3.16
N VAL A 59 13.16 16.31 2.11
CA VAL A 59 13.33 14.88 1.90
C VAL A 59 14.74 14.57 1.38
N GLU A 60 15.46 13.69 2.05
CA GLU A 60 16.71 13.12 1.55
C GLU A 60 16.36 11.97 0.57
N PHE A 61 16.54 12.20 -0.72
CA PHE A 61 16.25 11.19 -1.74
C PHE A 61 17.53 10.48 -2.19
N MET A 62 17.51 9.15 -2.13
CA MET A 62 18.58 8.26 -2.59
C MET A 62 18.03 7.32 -3.68
N GLU A 63 18.50 7.51 -4.91
CA GLU A 63 18.13 6.63 -6.03
C GLU A 63 19.00 5.37 -6.04
N GLY A 64 18.36 4.19 -6.13
CA GLY A 64 19.05 2.91 -6.21
C GLY A 64 18.16 1.71 -5.95
N ASP A 65 18.70 0.53 -6.21
CA ASP A 65 18.02 -0.76 -6.09
C ASP A 65 18.36 -1.43 -4.75
N LEU A 66 17.35 -1.73 -3.94
CA LEU A 66 17.52 -2.45 -2.68
C LEU A 66 17.96 -3.92 -2.85
N ALA A 67 17.82 -4.48 -4.06
CA ALA A 67 18.41 -5.77 -4.39
C ALA A 67 19.96 -5.70 -4.46
N ASP A 68 20.56 -4.50 -4.41
CA ASP A 68 21.97 -4.25 -4.19
C ASP A 68 22.26 -4.06 -2.69
N MET A 69 22.91 -5.03 -2.07
CA MET A 69 23.20 -5.01 -0.62
C MET A 69 24.00 -3.78 -0.17
N PRO A 70 25.06 -3.32 -0.88
CA PRO A 70 25.75 -2.07 -0.57
C PRO A 70 24.80 -0.85 -0.52
N PHE A 71 23.83 -0.75 -1.44
CA PHE A 71 22.84 0.32 -1.42
C PHE A 71 21.89 0.19 -0.22
N ALA A 72 21.35 -1.01 0.03
CA ALA A 72 20.49 -1.26 1.19
C ALA A 72 21.19 -0.91 2.51
N THR A 73 22.46 -1.24 2.65
CA THR A 73 23.30 -0.88 3.82
C THR A 73 23.41 0.65 3.97
N ARG A 74 23.74 1.37 2.90
CA ARG A 74 23.88 2.84 2.98
C ARG A 74 22.59 3.55 3.38
N VAL A 75 21.44 3.14 2.83
CA VAL A 75 20.17 3.82 3.10
C VAL A 75 19.65 3.56 4.52
N ALA A 76 19.99 2.44 5.13
CA ALA A 76 19.58 2.10 6.49
C ALA A 76 20.37 2.84 7.59
N GLN A 77 21.59 3.34 7.29
CA GLN A 77 22.43 3.97 8.29
C GLN A 77 21.82 5.22 8.91
N GLY A 78 21.80 5.29 10.24
CA GLY A 78 21.33 6.42 11.02
C GLY A 78 19.81 6.62 11.00
N MET A 79 19.05 5.58 10.67
CA MET A 79 17.58 5.59 10.72
C MET A 79 17.07 4.93 12.00
N ASP A 80 16.01 5.51 12.58
CA ASP A 80 15.31 4.92 13.73
C ASP A 80 14.29 3.87 13.27
N PHE A 81 13.61 4.12 12.16
CA PHE A 81 12.54 3.28 11.63
C PHE A 81 12.69 3.08 10.12
N VAL A 82 12.27 1.90 9.65
CA VAL A 82 12.17 1.60 8.20
C VAL A 82 10.73 1.28 7.86
N LEU A 83 10.16 2.02 6.89
CA LEU A 83 8.87 1.73 6.26
C LEU A 83 9.13 1.11 4.90
N HIS A 84 9.08 -0.22 4.83
CA HIS A 84 9.45 -0.95 3.62
C HIS A 84 8.25 -1.12 2.69
N GLN A 85 8.11 -0.17 1.74
CA GLN A 85 7.05 -0.13 0.73
C GLN A 85 7.53 -0.56 -0.67
N ALA A 86 8.87 -0.61 -0.89
CA ALA A 86 9.44 -0.98 -2.18
C ALA A 86 9.02 -2.39 -2.61
N ALA A 87 8.38 -2.47 -3.76
CA ALA A 87 7.96 -3.72 -4.38
C ALA A 87 7.52 -3.47 -5.84
N ILE A 88 7.43 -4.53 -6.63
CA ILE A 88 6.63 -4.55 -7.86
C ILE A 88 5.26 -5.16 -7.51
N PRO A 89 4.24 -4.34 -7.23
CA PRO A 89 2.95 -4.79 -6.66
C PRO A 89 1.97 -5.21 -7.77
N SER A 90 2.35 -6.20 -8.58
CA SER A 90 1.56 -6.59 -9.75
C SER A 90 1.53 -8.12 -9.93
N VAL A 91 0.33 -8.69 -9.74
CA VAL A 91 0.09 -10.12 -9.99
C VAL A 91 0.44 -10.48 -11.45
N PRO A 92 -0.10 -9.81 -12.49
CA PRO A 92 0.19 -10.19 -13.87
C PRO A 92 1.67 -10.01 -14.25
N ARG A 93 2.38 -8.97 -13.75
CA ARG A 93 3.83 -8.83 -13.98
C ARG A 93 4.60 -9.98 -13.35
N SER A 94 4.23 -10.38 -12.13
CA SER A 94 4.91 -11.49 -11.45
C SER A 94 4.72 -12.84 -12.16
N VAL A 95 3.57 -13.05 -12.83
CA VAL A 95 3.34 -14.24 -13.66
C VAL A 95 4.16 -14.17 -14.95
N LYS A 96 4.22 -13.00 -15.59
CA LYS A 96 4.96 -12.80 -16.84
C LYS A 96 6.48 -12.85 -16.64
N ASP A 97 6.98 -12.26 -15.57
CA ASP A 97 8.41 -12.19 -15.23
C ASP A 97 8.62 -12.42 -13.72
N PRO A 98 8.59 -13.69 -13.30
CA PRO A 98 8.75 -14.03 -11.88
C PRO A 98 10.15 -13.75 -11.34
N ILE A 99 11.19 -13.78 -12.20
CA ILE A 99 12.59 -13.57 -11.77
C ILE A 99 12.79 -12.11 -11.35
N THR A 100 12.46 -11.15 -12.22
CA THR A 100 12.54 -9.72 -11.89
C THR A 100 11.64 -9.37 -10.71
N SER A 101 10.44 -9.96 -10.65
CA SER A 101 9.51 -9.78 -9.53
C SER A 101 10.10 -10.31 -8.22
N ASN A 102 10.74 -11.49 -8.24
CA ASN A 102 11.40 -12.07 -7.05
C ASN A 102 12.53 -11.18 -6.56
N ARG A 103 13.41 -10.75 -7.46
CA ARG A 103 14.51 -9.85 -7.12
C ARG A 103 14.02 -8.56 -6.43
N ALA A 104 12.99 -7.94 -6.98
CA ALA A 104 12.45 -6.70 -6.43
C ALA A 104 11.68 -6.89 -5.10
N ASN A 105 11.05 -8.06 -4.90
CA ASN A 105 10.14 -8.27 -3.78
C ASN A 105 10.75 -9.12 -2.65
N ILE A 106 11.70 -10.04 -2.97
CA ILE A 106 12.30 -10.93 -1.98
C ILE A 106 13.74 -10.54 -1.68
N ASP A 107 14.60 -10.44 -2.69
CA ASP A 107 16.02 -10.13 -2.45
C ASP A 107 16.14 -8.72 -1.82
N ALA A 108 15.38 -7.75 -2.33
CA ALA A 108 15.33 -6.40 -1.76
C ALA A 108 14.79 -6.40 -0.32
N THR A 109 13.76 -7.21 -0.01
CA THR A 109 13.22 -7.33 1.34
C THR A 109 14.23 -7.96 2.30
N LEU A 110 14.91 -9.02 1.90
CA LEU A 110 15.92 -9.66 2.74
C LEU A 110 17.11 -8.73 2.99
N ASN A 111 17.58 -8.04 1.94
CA ASN A 111 18.70 -7.09 2.06
C ASN A 111 18.36 -5.95 3.03
N ILE A 112 17.17 -5.35 2.94
CA ILE A 112 16.82 -4.24 3.85
C ILE A 112 16.57 -4.73 5.28
N LEU A 113 16.08 -5.96 5.50
CA LEU A 113 15.96 -6.55 6.82
C LEU A 113 17.33 -6.73 7.47
N VAL A 114 18.31 -7.28 6.73
CA VAL A 114 19.70 -7.44 7.20
C VAL A 114 20.31 -6.07 7.48
N ALA A 115 20.24 -5.15 6.51
CA ALA A 115 20.84 -3.83 6.63
C ALA A 115 20.26 -3.02 7.80
N ALA A 116 18.94 -3.06 7.99
CA ALA A 116 18.26 -2.37 9.08
C ALA A 116 18.62 -2.94 10.46
N ARG A 117 18.65 -4.28 10.59
CA ARG A 117 19.14 -4.94 11.81
C ARG A 117 20.56 -4.51 12.16
N ASP A 118 21.47 -4.58 11.18
CA ASP A 118 22.90 -4.33 11.39
C ASP A 118 23.19 -2.83 11.62
N ALA A 119 22.30 -1.94 11.12
CA ALA A 119 22.35 -0.50 11.40
C ALA A 119 21.73 -0.11 12.75
N GLY A 120 21.17 -1.05 13.52
CA GLY A 120 20.52 -0.77 14.80
C GLY A 120 19.19 -0.05 14.69
N VAL A 121 18.48 -0.20 13.56
CA VAL A 121 17.12 0.31 13.39
C VAL A 121 16.20 -0.29 14.46
N LYS A 122 15.37 0.53 15.09
CA LYS A 122 14.47 0.11 16.19
C LYS A 122 13.38 -0.83 15.69
N ARG A 123 12.74 -0.50 14.56
CA ARG A 123 11.66 -1.32 13.98
C ARG A 123 11.55 -1.12 12.47
N LEU A 124 11.21 -2.23 11.79
CA LEU A 124 10.84 -2.22 10.38
C LEU A 124 9.36 -2.56 10.23
N VAL A 125 8.60 -1.74 9.47
CA VAL A 125 7.21 -2.01 9.10
C VAL A 125 7.17 -2.40 7.62
N PHE A 126 6.75 -3.65 7.36
CA PHE A 126 6.70 -4.26 6.03
C PHE A 126 5.31 -4.16 5.41
N ALA A 127 5.25 -3.78 4.14
CA ALA A 127 4.05 -3.80 3.32
C ALA A 127 3.68 -5.23 2.90
N GLY A 128 2.88 -5.92 3.70
CA GLY A 128 2.20 -7.17 3.36
C GLY A 128 1.01 -6.93 2.43
N SER A 129 0.24 -7.99 2.14
CA SER A 129 -0.87 -7.92 1.19
C SER A 129 -1.99 -8.90 1.53
N SER A 130 -3.24 -8.50 1.31
CA SER A 130 -4.40 -9.39 1.37
C SER A 130 -4.33 -10.54 0.35
N SER A 131 -3.53 -10.41 -0.70
CA SER A 131 -3.28 -11.50 -1.68
C SER A 131 -2.67 -12.75 -1.05
N GLU A 132 -2.06 -12.64 0.15
CA GLU A 132 -1.53 -13.77 0.91
C GLU A 132 -2.61 -14.79 1.28
N TYR A 133 -3.88 -14.34 1.46
CA TYR A 133 -5.00 -15.22 1.80
C TYR A 133 -5.53 -16.04 0.62
N GLY A 134 -5.25 -15.62 -0.63
CA GLY A 134 -5.81 -16.23 -1.83
C GLY A 134 -7.33 -16.11 -1.92
N ASP A 135 -7.96 -17.02 -2.68
CA ASP A 135 -9.41 -17.04 -2.92
C ASP A 135 -10.12 -18.06 -2.00
N THR A 136 -9.92 -17.93 -0.70
CA THR A 136 -10.65 -18.76 0.27
C THR A 136 -12.03 -18.16 0.52
N PRO A 137 -13.12 -18.97 0.63
CA PRO A 137 -14.50 -18.46 0.72
C PRO A 137 -14.80 -17.80 2.08
N THR A 138 -14.00 -18.08 3.11
CA THR A 138 -14.26 -17.57 4.46
C THR A 138 -13.99 -16.07 4.56
N LEU A 139 -14.97 -15.32 5.04
CA LEU A 139 -14.92 -13.89 5.31
C LEU A 139 -15.45 -13.59 6.72
N PRO A 140 -14.99 -12.50 7.35
CA PRO A 140 -13.84 -11.66 6.95
C PRO A 140 -12.50 -12.40 7.08
N LYS A 141 -11.47 -11.95 6.35
CA LYS A 141 -10.11 -12.51 6.43
C LYS A 141 -9.45 -12.10 7.75
N ARG A 142 -8.97 -13.10 8.49
CA ARG A 142 -8.29 -12.91 9.78
C ARG A 142 -6.84 -13.36 9.67
N GLU A 143 -5.99 -12.79 10.51
CA GLU A 143 -4.54 -13.02 10.46
C GLU A 143 -4.11 -14.42 10.90
N ASP A 144 -4.97 -15.16 11.60
CA ASP A 144 -4.77 -16.55 12.00
C ASP A 144 -5.14 -17.56 10.90
N MET A 145 -5.74 -17.12 9.80
CA MET A 145 -6.07 -17.98 8.66
C MET A 145 -4.79 -18.41 7.93
N PRO A 146 -4.75 -19.64 7.39
CA PRO A 146 -3.65 -20.09 6.55
C PRO A 146 -3.53 -19.22 5.31
N THR A 147 -2.30 -18.98 4.87
CA THR A 147 -2.01 -18.34 3.59
C THR A 147 -2.20 -19.32 2.44
N SER A 148 -2.77 -18.85 1.32
CA SER A 148 -3.01 -19.64 0.11
C SER A 148 -2.72 -18.81 -1.15
N PRO A 149 -1.44 -18.43 -1.38
CA PRO A 149 -1.07 -17.53 -2.46
C PRO A 149 -1.36 -18.13 -3.84
N LEU A 150 -2.02 -17.36 -4.73
CA LEU A 150 -2.40 -17.79 -6.07
C LEU A 150 -1.51 -17.22 -7.19
N SER A 151 -0.44 -16.52 -6.84
CA SER A 151 0.48 -15.91 -7.80
C SER A 151 1.89 -15.80 -7.22
N PRO A 152 2.93 -15.64 -8.07
CA PRO A 152 4.28 -15.36 -7.58
C PRO A 152 4.33 -14.13 -6.68
N TYR A 153 3.63 -13.05 -7.01
CA TYR A 153 3.54 -11.85 -6.16
C TYR A 153 2.96 -12.17 -4.77
N ALA A 154 1.84 -12.92 -4.72
CA ALA A 154 1.24 -13.29 -3.45
C ALA A 154 2.17 -14.17 -2.59
N LEU A 155 2.86 -15.14 -3.23
CA LEU A 155 3.87 -15.97 -2.57
C LEU A 155 5.04 -15.12 -2.04
N GLN A 156 5.51 -14.14 -2.83
CA GLN A 156 6.57 -13.22 -2.41
C GLN A 156 6.15 -12.41 -1.18
N LYS A 157 4.89 -11.99 -1.08
CA LYS A 157 4.38 -11.31 0.12
C LYS A 157 4.31 -12.23 1.34
N VAL A 158 3.91 -13.49 1.16
CA VAL A 158 4.00 -14.52 2.22
C VAL A 158 5.44 -14.70 2.68
N MET A 159 6.40 -14.85 1.75
CA MET A 159 7.82 -15.00 2.09
C MET A 159 8.36 -13.78 2.86
N GLY A 160 8.03 -12.56 2.43
CA GLY A 160 8.40 -11.34 3.16
C GLY A 160 7.81 -11.29 4.57
N THR A 161 6.55 -11.70 4.73
CA THR A 161 5.89 -11.83 6.03
C THR A 161 6.63 -12.81 6.95
N GLU A 162 7.01 -13.99 6.43
CA GLU A 162 7.72 -15.00 7.21
C GLU A 162 9.18 -14.59 7.54
N TYR A 163 9.87 -13.89 6.61
CA TYR A 163 11.17 -13.29 6.94
C TYR A 163 11.05 -12.27 8.08
N CYS A 164 10.08 -11.38 8.05
CA CYS A 164 9.84 -10.42 9.13
C CYS A 164 9.66 -11.13 10.48
N ARG A 165 8.76 -12.11 10.56
CA ARG A 165 8.53 -12.91 11.78
C ARG A 165 9.78 -13.61 12.25
N MET A 166 10.55 -14.20 11.31
CA MET A 166 11.79 -14.90 11.63
C MET A 166 12.86 -13.95 12.17
N PHE A 167 13.01 -12.74 11.60
CA PHE A 167 13.95 -11.74 12.09
C PHE A 167 13.63 -11.29 13.52
N THR A 168 12.35 -11.10 13.84
CA THR A 168 11.94 -10.81 15.22
C THR A 168 12.30 -11.97 16.16
N ARG A 169 11.96 -13.20 15.78
CA ARG A 169 12.15 -14.38 16.63
C ARG A 169 13.62 -14.75 16.84
N LEU A 170 14.45 -14.69 15.77
CA LEU A 170 15.84 -15.18 15.83
C LEU A 170 16.84 -14.11 16.24
N TYR A 171 16.59 -12.86 15.83
CA TYR A 171 17.56 -11.78 16.02
C TYR A 171 17.08 -10.71 17.02
N GLY A 172 15.85 -10.81 17.53
CA GLY A 172 15.26 -9.78 18.37
C GLY A 172 15.02 -8.45 17.64
N PHE A 173 15.14 -8.43 16.30
CA PHE A 173 14.91 -7.23 15.52
C PHE A 173 13.39 -7.03 15.32
N GLU A 174 12.85 -5.96 15.86
CA GLU A 174 11.41 -5.72 15.79
C GLU A 174 10.93 -5.48 14.37
N THR A 175 10.03 -6.32 13.90
CA THR A 175 9.33 -6.15 12.61
C THR A 175 7.83 -6.20 12.79
N VAL A 176 7.09 -5.44 12.00
CA VAL A 176 5.62 -5.50 11.94
C VAL A 176 5.21 -5.61 10.49
N VAL A 177 4.27 -6.51 10.19
CA VAL A 177 3.72 -6.67 8.84
C VAL A 177 2.33 -6.04 8.80
N ILE A 178 2.10 -5.15 7.85
CA ILE A 178 0.77 -4.58 7.60
C ILE A 178 0.23 -5.15 6.31
N ARG A 179 -0.82 -5.98 6.38
CA ARG A 179 -1.51 -6.53 5.22
C ARG A 179 -2.53 -5.52 4.69
N TYR A 180 -2.23 -4.94 3.54
CA TYR A 180 -3.11 -3.97 2.88
C TYR A 180 -4.24 -4.65 2.12
N PHE A 181 -5.43 -3.99 2.14
CA PHE A 181 -6.61 -4.38 1.36
C PHE A 181 -7.00 -3.25 0.41
N ASN A 182 -6.93 -3.51 -0.91
CA ASN A 182 -7.41 -2.67 -2.00
C ASN A 182 -7.23 -1.15 -1.77
N VAL A 183 -5.98 -0.74 -1.54
CA VAL A 183 -5.66 0.67 -1.26
C VAL A 183 -5.94 1.53 -2.48
N PHE A 184 -6.56 2.70 -2.27
CA PHE A 184 -6.83 3.68 -3.29
C PHE A 184 -6.57 5.10 -2.80
N GLY A 185 -6.38 6.05 -3.73
CA GLY A 185 -6.14 7.45 -3.40
C GLY A 185 -5.39 8.22 -4.47
N PRO A 186 -5.12 9.52 -4.23
CA PRO A 186 -4.25 10.35 -5.06
C PRO A 186 -2.88 9.72 -5.29
N ARG A 187 -2.25 10.03 -6.43
CA ARG A 187 -0.93 9.49 -6.84
C ARG A 187 -0.90 7.99 -7.18
N GLN A 188 -2.04 7.30 -7.14
CA GLN A 188 -2.16 5.96 -7.70
C GLN A 188 -2.18 6.06 -9.23
N ASP A 189 -1.20 5.43 -9.91
CA ASP A 189 -1.03 5.54 -11.35
C ASP A 189 -2.15 4.83 -12.13
N PRO A 190 -3.03 5.53 -12.86
CA PRO A 190 -4.09 4.92 -13.64
C PRO A 190 -3.60 4.31 -14.96
N SER A 191 -2.42 4.69 -15.44
CA SER A 191 -1.89 4.27 -16.75
C SER A 191 -1.37 2.83 -16.75
N SER A 192 -1.13 2.24 -15.59
CA SER A 192 -0.75 0.85 -15.50
C SER A 192 -1.95 -0.05 -15.88
N PRO A 193 -1.79 -1.02 -16.79
CA PRO A 193 -2.84 -2.00 -17.10
C PRO A 193 -3.23 -2.87 -15.88
N TYR A 194 -2.49 -2.72 -14.79
CA TYR A 194 -2.67 -3.43 -13.52
C TYR A 194 -3.14 -2.51 -12.39
N SER A 195 -3.58 -1.28 -12.72
CA SER A 195 -4.10 -0.32 -11.76
C SER A 195 -5.37 -0.85 -11.08
N GLY A 196 -5.55 -0.47 -9.83
CA GLY A 196 -6.77 -0.81 -9.09
C GLY A 196 -8.03 -0.26 -9.77
N VAL A 197 -9.14 -0.95 -9.59
CA VAL A 197 -10.43 -0.64 -10.27
C VAL A 197 -10.85 0.82 -10.07
N ILE A 198 -10.63 1.40 -8.90
CA ILE A 198 -11.00 2.81 -8.62
C ILE A 198 -10.22 3.77 -9.53
N SER A 199 -8.92 3.54 -9.77
CA SER A 199 -8.12 4.38 -10.68
C SER A 199 -8.63 4.28 -12.12
N VAL A 200 -8.95 3.07 -12.57
CA VAL A 200 -9.49 2.81 -13.92
C VAL A 200 -10.86 3.48 -14.10
N PHE A 201 -11.76 3.32 -13.12
CA PHE A 201 -13.08 3.94 -13.15
C PHE A 201 -12.97 5.46 -13.08
N SER A 202 -12.09 6.00 -12.24
CA SER A 202 -11.87 7.45 -12.14
C SER A 202 -11.50 8.08 -13.48
N THR A 203 -10.52 7.48 -14.17
CA THR A 203 -10.10 7.94 -15.49
C THR A 203 -11.25 7.86 -16.51
N ALA A 204 -11.93 6.72 -16.59
CA ALA A 204 -13.04 6.53 -17.51
C ALA A 204 -14.16 7.56 -17.29
N LEU A 205 -14.58 7.76 -16.03
CA LEU A 205 -15.65 8.70 -15.68
C LEU A 205 -15.28 10.16 -15.98
N ILE A 206 -14.02 10.56 -15.71
CA ILE A 206 -13.55 11.93 -16.00
C ILE A 206 -13.47 12.19 -17.50
N GLU A 207 -13.10 11.19 -18.30
CA GLU A 207 -13.05 11.26 -19.76
C GLU A 207 -14.42 11.05 -20.42
N GLY A 208 -15.48 10.82 -19.65
CA GLY A 208 -16.83 10.57 -20.19
C GLY A 208 -16.97 9.21 -20.89
N ARG A 209 -16.07 8.27 -20.62
CA ARG A 209 -16.07 6.92 -21.19
C ARG A 209 -16.72 5.90 -20.27
N GLN A 210 -17.38 4.90 -20.84
CA GLN A 210 -17.92 3.77 -20.09
C GLN A 210 -16.77 2.96 -19.46
N PRO A 211 -16.80 2.73 -18.13
CA PRO A 211 -15.80 1.87 -17.48
C PRO A 211 -16.05 0.39 -17.83
N THR A 212 -14.99 -0.41 -17.84
CA THR A 212 -15.06 -1.86 -18.06
C THR A 212 -15.08 -2.60 -16.72
N ILE A 213 -16.04 -3.51 -16.55
CA ILE A 213 -16.12 -4.45 -15.43
C ILE A 213 -15.84 -5.86 -15.99
N TYR A 214 -14.89 -6.56 -15.38
CA TYR A 214 -14.61 -7.97 -15.67
C TYR A 214 -15.46 -8.84 -14.73
N GLY A 215 -16.27 -9.74 -15.30
CA GLY A 215 -17.28 -10.50 -14.57
C GLY A 215 -18.62 -9.79 -14.50
N ASP A 216 -19.45 -10.15 -13.53
CA ASP A 216 -20.83 -9.65 -13.35
C ASP A 216 -20.93 -8.35 -12.53
N GLY A 217 -19.81 -7.88 -11.97
CA GLY A 217 -19.77 -6.68 -11.14
C GLY A 217 -20.23 -6.88 -9.70
N GLU A 218 -20.67 -8.09 -9.32
CA GLU A 218 -21.09 -8.42 -7.96
C GLU A 218 -19.93 -8.86 -7.06
N GLN A 219 -18.72 -9.02 -7.61
CA GLN A 219 -17.52 -9.24 -6.82
C GLN A 219 -17.26 -8.06 -5.87
N THR A 220 -16.94 -8.38 -4.62
CA THR A 220 -16.83 -7.36 -3.56
C THR A 220 -15.39 -7.11 -3.13
N ARG A 221 -15.11 -5.86 -2.72
CA ARG A 221 -13.78 -5.45 -2.21
C ARG A 221 -13.92 -4.60 -0.96
N ASP A 222 -12.98 -4.78 -0.04
CA ASP A 222 -12.72 -3.87 1.08
C ASP A 222 -11.73 -2.81 0.59
N PHE A 223 -12.26 -1.64 0.20
CA PHE A 223 -11.45 -0.54 -0.29
C PHE A 223 -10.96 0.33 0.87
N THR A 224 -9.67 0.58 0.91
CA THR A 224 -9.02 1.34 1.98
C THR A 224 -8.40 2.61 1.40
N TYR A 225 -8.90 3.77 1.81
CA TYR A 225 -8.30 5.03 1.41
C TYR A 225 -6.89 5.18 1.99
N VAL A 226 -5.97 5.73 1.21
CA VAL A 226 -4.54 5.77 1.54
C VAL A 226 -4.23 6.41 2.88
N ALA A 227 -4.98 7.42 3.32
CA ALA A 227 -4.77 8.03 4.64
C ALA A 227 -5.01 7.04 5.80
N ASN A 228 -5.95 6.10 5.66
CA ASN A 228 -6.16 5.03 6.63
C ASN A 228 -4.94 4.10 6.72
N VAL A 229 -4.33 3.79 5.56
CA VAL A 229 -3.11 2.99 5.51
C VAL A 229 -1.94 3.72 6.18
N VAL A 230 -1.77 5.01 5.87
CA VAL A 230 -0.74 5.85 6.50
C VAL A 230 -0.88 5.85 8.02
N ASP A 231 -2.10 6.08 8.55
CA ASP A 231 -2.36 6.04 9.99
C ASP A 231 -1.99 4.68 10.59
N GLY A 232 -2.43 3.57 9.98
CA GLY A 232 -2.11 2.22 10.45
C GLY A 232 -0.62 1.91 10.47
N VAL A 233 0.12 2.30 9.42
CA VAL A 233 1.57 2.10 9.33
C VAL A 233 2.32 2.91 10.39
N LEU A 234 1.95 4.18 10.57
CA LEU A 234 2.62 5.04 11.57
C LEU A 234 2.34 4.57 13.00
N ARG A 235 1.13 4.11 13.31
CA ARG A 235 0.82 3.47 14.60
C ARG A 235 1.65 2.21 14.82
N ALA A 236 1.87 1.40 13.78
CA ALA A 236 2.68 0.18 13.87
C ALA A 236 4.14 0.46 14.21
N CYS A 237 4.68 1.65 13.91
CA CYS A 237 6.05 2.02 14.26
C CYS A 237 6.32 2.00 15.77
N THR A 238 5.33 2.35 16.58
CA THR A 238 5.50 2.58 18.02
C THR A 238 4.59 1.72 18.92
N ALA A 239 3.67 0.94 18.33
CA ALA A 239 2.78 0.08 19.09
C ALA A 239 3.56 -0.97 19.92
N PRO A 240 3.39 -1.02 21.25
CA PRO A 240 4.29 -1.79 22.12
C PRO A 240 4.23 -3.32 21.91
N ASN A 241 3.08 -3.85 21.50
CA ASN A 241 2.85 -5.29 21.37
C ASN A 241 2.70 -5.74 19.91
N ALA A 242 3.19 -4.96 18.95
CA ALA A 242 3.04 -5.27 17.53
C ALA A 242 4.25 -6.03 16.93
N ALA A 243 5.39 -6.12 17.65
CA ALA A 243 6.59 -6.77 17.13
C ALA A 243 6.34 -8.26 16.80
N GLY A 244 6.74 -8.69 15.60
CA GLY A 244 6.54 -10.05 15.09
C GLY A 244 5.15 -10.33 14.53
N GLU A 245 4.22 -9.37 14.60
CA GLU A 245 2.83 -9.56 14.21
C GLU A 245 2.58 -9.18 12.74
N ALA A 246 1.66 -9.94 12.11
CA ALA A 246 1.01 -9.52 10.87
C ALA A 246 -0.39 -9.00 11.23
N ILE A 247 -0.76 -7.83 10.68
CA ILE A 247 -1.96 -7.08 11.07
C ILE A 247 -2.67 -6.58 9.82
N ASN A 248 -3.96 -6.86 9.70
CA ASN A 248 -4.77 -6.35 8.59
C ASN A 248 -5.10 -4.87 8.82
N VAL A 249 -4.80 -4.02 7.83
CA VAL A 249 -5.20 -2.61 7.81
C VAL A 249 -6.13 -2.38 6.63
N ALA A 250 -7.40 -2.16 6.94
CA ALA A 250 -8.52 -2.04 6.00
C ALA A 250 -9.67 -1.26 6.65
N CYS A 251 -10.83 -1.20 5.97
CA CYS A 251 -12.04 -0.59 6.54
C CYS A 251 -12.94 -1.61 7.28
N GLY A 252 -12.79 -2.91 7.03
CA GLY A 252 -13.65 -3.96 7.58
C GLY A 252 -15.03 -4.02 6.92
N THR A 253 -15.23 -3.29 5.83
CA THR A 253 -16.46 -3.27 5.04
C THR A 253 -16.17 -3.70 3.61
N ARG A 254 -17.22 -4.03 2.84
CA ARG A 254 -17.05 -4.38 1.42
C ARG A 254 -18.17 -3.78 0.57
N ILE A 255 -17.87 -3.53 -0.69
CA ILE A 255 -18.81 -3.02 -1.67
C ILE A 255 -18.62 -3.76 -3.01
N SER A 256 -19.70 -4.00 -3.76
CA SER A 256 -19.63 -4.55 -5.11
C SER A 256 -19.05 -3.54 -6.11
N LEU A 257 -18.52 -4.00 -7.25
CA LEU A 257 -18.04 -3.08 -8.28
C LEU A 257 -19.20 -2.30 -8.92
N ASN A 258 -20.39 -2.89 -8.99
CA ASN A 258 -21.59 -2.22 -9.47
C ASN A 258 -22.00 -1.05 -8.56
N ASP A 259 -22.03 -1.28 -7.25
CA ASP A 259 -22.32 -0.25 -6.26
C ASP A 259 -21.24 0.82 -6.21
N LEU A 260 -19.96 0.41 -6.28
CA LEU A 260 -18.83 1.34 -6.39
C LEU A 260 -19.02 2.31 -7.56
N LEU A 261 -19.34 1.78 -8.75
CA LEU A 261 -19.55 2.60 -9.93
C LEU A 261 -20.74 3.55 -9.74
N ARG A 262 -21.82 3.10 -9.09
CA ARG A 262 -22.98 3.95 -8.77
C ARG A 262 -22.60 5.12 -7.87
N VAL A 263 -21.81 4.86 -6.82
CA VAL A 263 -21.31 5.91 -5.91
C VAL A 263 -20.40 6.89 -6.67
N MET A 264 -19.49 6.39 -7.50
CA MET A 264 -18.57 7.24 -8.28
C MET A 264 -19.31 8.08 -9.31
N ASN A 265 -20.30 7.53 -10.01
CA ASN A 265 -21.20 8.29 -10.90
C ASN A 265 -21.89 9.45 -10.17
N GLY A 266 -22.41 9.18 -8.96
CA GLY A 266 -23.05 10.21 -8.14
C GLY A 266 -22.10 11.36 -7.75
N ILE A 267 -20.82 11.03 -7.46
CA ILE A 267 -19.80 12.04 -7.12
C ILE A 267 -19.40 12.88 -8.35
N VAL A 268 -19.27 12.24 -9.52
CA VAL A 268 -18.87 12.92 -10.77
C VAL A 268 -20.02 13.68 -11.40
N GLY A 269 -21.28 13.30 -11.12
CA GLY A 269 -22.50 13.84 -11.74
C GLY A 269 -22.79 13.18 -13.10
N THR A 270 -22.47 11.89 -13.26
CA THR A 270 -22.70 11.11 -14.49
C THR A 270 -23.59 9.90 -14.21
N THR A 271 -24.01 9.21 -15.29
CA THR A 271 -24.85 8.00 -15.24
C THR A 271 -24.31 6.94 -16.19
N LEU A 272 -22.98 6.90 -16.39
CA LEU A 272 -22.33 6.00 -17.32
C LEU A 272 -22.51 4.54 -16.87
N GLN A 273 -22.97 3.71 -17.81
CA GLN A 273 -23.14 2.27 -17.59
C GLN A 273 -21.84 1.54 -17.88
N PRO A 274 -21.51 0.44 -17.18
CA PRO A 274 -20.29 -0.31 -17.45
C PRO A 274 -20.44 -1.15 -18.73
N ILE A 275 -19.28 -1.48 -19.33
CA ILE A 275 -19.15 -2.54 -20.31
C ILE A 275 -18.67 -3.78 -19.56
N TYR A 276 -19.47 -4.86 -19.57
CA TYR A 276 -19.09 -6.12 -18.96
C TYR A 276 -18.25 -6.96 -19.93
N GLN A 277 -17.20 -7.58 -19.40
CA GLN A 277 -16.33 -8.51 -20.12
C GLN A 277 -16.13 -9.78 -19.28
N ASP A 278 -15.61 -10.84 -19.88
CA ASP A 278 -15.32 -12.09 -19.18
C ASP A 278 -14.42 -11.87 -17.97
N GLY A 279 -14.67 -12.64 -16.90
CA GLY A 279 -13.88 -12.58 -15.67
C GLY A 279 -12.41 -12.90 -15.90
N ARG A 280 -11.53 -12.29 -15.14
CA ARG A 280 -10.08 -12.53 -15.23
C ARG A 280 -9.70 -13.76 -14.38
N ALA A 281 -8.91 -14.66 -14.96
CA ALA A 281 -8.37 -15.79 -14.22
C ALA A 281 -7.46 -15.30 -13.06
N GLY A 282 -7.69 -15.86 -11.88
CA GLY A 282 -6.92 -15.54 -10.67
C GLY A 282 -7.43 -14.33 -9.88
N ASP A 283 -8.52 -13.69 -10.32
CA ASP A 283 -9.18 -12.65 -9.51
C ASP A 283 -9.95 -13.29 -8.34
N VAL A 284 -9.72 -12.79 -7.14
CA VAL A 284 -10.47 -13.17 -5.92
C VAL A 284 -11.90 -12.66 -6.03
N ARG A 285 -12.90 -13.52 -5.76
CA ARG A 285 -14.33 -13.12 -5.84
C ARG A 285 -14.67 -12.07 -4.79
N ASP A 286 -14.36 -12.32 -3.53
CA ASP A 286 -14.76 -11.48 -2.41
C ASP A 286 -13.59 -11.20 -1.46
N SER A 287 -13.48 -9.94 -1.02
CA SER A 287 -12.43 -9.50 -0.11
C SER A 287 -13.00 -8.58 0.97
N GLN A 288 -12.82 -8.98 2.24
CA GLN A 288 -13.16 -8.21 3.43
C GLN A 288 -12.19 -8.56 4.54
N ALA A 289 -11.66 -7.58 5.24
CA ALA A 289 -10.77 -7.79 6.39
C ALA A 289 -11.52 -7.84 7.71
N ASP A 290 -11.07 -8.69 8.63
CA ASP A 290 -11.25 -8.46 10.05
C ASP A 290 -10.16 -7.48 10.50
N ILE A 291 -10.55 -6.38 11.13
CA ILE A 291 -9.64 -5.33 11.64
C ILE A 291 -9.57 -5.32 13.18
N SER A 292 -10.09 -6.36 13.84
CA SER A 292 -10.11 -6.44 15.30
C SER A 292 -8.71 -6.41 15.89
N LYS A 293 -7.75 -7.10 15.28
CA LYS A 293 -6.35 -7.10 15.69
C LYS A 293 -5.70 -5.73 15.54
N ALA A 294 -5.98 -5.02 14.44
CA ALA A 294 -5.50 -3.65 14.27
C ALA A 294 -6.07 -2.69 15.32
N LYS A 295 -7.35 -2.82 15.66
CA LYS A 295 -7.98 -2.06 16.75
C LYS A 295 -7.29 -2.34 18.09
N GLN A 296 -7.05 -3.61 18.39
CA GLN A 296 -6.47 -4.05 19.67
C GLN A 296 -5.01 -3.65 19.81
N LEU A 297 -4.16 -3.91 18.80
CA LEU A 297 -2.71 -3.72 18.92
C LEU A 297 -2.26 -2.33 18.54
N LEU A 298 -2.93 -1.68 17.59
CA LEU A 298 -2.52 -0.37 17.05
C LEU A 298 -3.44 0.77 17.51
N GLY A 299 -4.58 0.48 18.15
CA GLY A 299 -5.63 1.48 18.36
C GLY A 299 -6.17 2.04 17.02
N TYR A 300 -6.07 1.26 15.94
CA TYR A 300 -6.45 1.67 14.60
C TYR A 300 -7.97 1.69 14.43
N ALA A 301 -8.46 2.74 13.79
CA ALA A 301 -9.79 2.80 13.22
C ALA A 301 -9.72 3.59 11.91
N PRO A 302 -10.48 3.22 10.87
CA PRO A 302 -10.53 4.01 9.65
C PRO A 302 -10.94 5.46 9.94
N ILE A 303 -10.11 6.42 9.47
CA ILE A 303 -10.31 7.87 9.72
C ILE A 303 -11.00 8.56 8.54
N VAL A 304 -11.00 7.93 7.36
CA VAL A 304 -11.65 8.43 6.15
C VAL A 304 -12.53 7.32 5.57
N GLY A 305 -13.81 7.62 5.35
CA GLY A 305 -14.77 6.71 4.75
C GLY A 305 -14.58 6.56 3.23
N LEU A 306 -15.22 5.54 2.64
CA LEU A 306 -15.10 5.24 1.21
C LEU A 306 -15.49 6.44 0.33
N GLU A 307 -16.65 7.01 0.55
CA GLU A 307 -17.19 8.11 -0.30
C GLU A 307 -16.31 9.36 -0.22
N GLU A 308 -15.84 9.73 0.96
CA GLU A 308 -14.91 10.85 1.16
C GLU A 308 -13.58 10.59 0.45
N GLY A 309 -13.01 9.40 0.60
CA GLY A 309 -11.79 9.00 -0.11
C GLY A 309 -11.95 9.02 -1.63
N LEU A 310 -13.12 8.60 -2.15
CA LEU A 310 -13.44 8.68 -3.58
C LEU A 310 -13.51 10.13 -4.05
N ARG A 311 -14.12 11.05 -3.28
CA ARG A 311 -14.15 12.49 -3.62
C ARG A 311 -12.75 13.07 -3.74
N HIS A 312 -11.85 12.77 -2.80
CA HIS A 312 -10.47 13.21 -2.85
C HIS A 312 -9.71 12.63 -4.06
N THR A 313 -9.92 11.34 -4.34
CA THR A 313 -9.27 10.65 -5.47
C THR A 313 -9.73 11.24 -6.81
N LEU A 314 -11.04 11.42 -7.00
CA LEU A 314 -11.62 11.98 -8.23
C LEU A 314 -11.21 13.45 -8.43
N ALA A 315 -11.15 14.24 -7.36
CA ALA A 315 -10.67 15.62 -7.43
C ALA A 315 -9.20 15.69 -7.91
N TRP A 316 -8.34 14.82 -7.36
CA TRP A 316 -6.94 14.73 -7.80
C TRP A 316 -6.84 14.27 -9.27
N CYS A 317 -7.59 13.25 -9.69
CA CYS A 317 -7.58 12.78 -11.08
C CYS A 317 -8.00 13.90 -12.07
N ARG A 318 -8.98 14.74 -11.72
CA ARG A 318 -9.37 15.90 -12.55
C ARG A 318 -8.21 16.91 -12.71
N THR A 319 -7.48 17.18 -11.62
CA THR A 319 -6.33 18.08 -11.67
C THR A 319 -5.23 17.54 -12.58
N GLU A 320 -4.89 16.23 -12.46
CA GLU A 320 -3.90 15.59 -13.33
C GLU A 320 -4.31 15.60 -14.81
N ALA A 321 -5.58 15.31 -15.11
CA ALA A 321 -6.09 15.34 -16.47
C ALA A 321 -5.97 16.74 -17.10
N THR A 322 -6.28 17.79 -16.32
CA THR A 322 -6.15 19.18 -16.77
C THR A 322 -4.69 19.60 -16.98
N ALA A 323 -3.78 19.09 -16.14
CA ALA A 323 -2.33 19.37 -16.28
C ALA A 323 -1.71 18.68 -17.50
N ALA A 324 -2.20 17.48 -17.87
CA ALA A 324 -1.71 16.73 -19.02
C ALA A 324 -2.17 17.32 -20.38
N THR A 325 -3.17 18.19 -20.38
CA THR A 325 -3.73 18.83 -21.60
C THR A 325 -3.09 20.21 -21.89
N ARG A 326 -2.27 20.71 -20.98
CA ARG A 326 -1.49 21.94 -21.13
C ARG A 326 -0.03 21.65 -21.51
#